data_827e4d7aaf36120b70204617897c950e
#
_entry.id   827e4d7aaf36120b70204617897c950e
#
_cell.length_a   1.000
_cell.length_b   1.000
_cell.length_c   1.000
_cell.angle_alpha   90.00
_cell.angle_beta   90.00
_cell.angle_gamma   90.00
#
_symmetry.space_group_name_H-M   'P 1'
#
loop_
_entity.id
_entity.type
_entity.pdbx_description
1 polymer ?
#
loop_
_entity_poly.entity_id
_entity_poly.type
_entity_poly.pdbx_seq_one_letter_code
_entity_poly.pdbx_strand_id
1 'polypeptide(L)'
;MKTISRRRFLGGAAAAATGAVLTGPSCTRIDGKAGSPRTPSFKLGLASYTFREFDLDATLGMARRLAFDRITLKDMHLPLDSPEDLIRATADKVRSAGLDLYGCGVVYMTSAAEVDRAFAYARAGGMRIIIGVPEHDLLGRAAERVRETGIKLAIHNHGPEDLRYPTAASILSRISGLDPGVGVCLDVGHAIRSGVDPSDAAAACGPRLLDIHLKDVTEATKNGATIEAGRGIIDLPRFLRTLAGLGFQGTAAFEYEKDGKDPLPGLAESVGYIRGILSSWDG
;
A
#
# COMPACT_ATOMS: atom_id res chain seq x y z
N MET A 1 54.11 5.64 -28.41
CA MET A 1 55.41 4.99 -28.06
C MET A 1 55.80 5.40 -26.66
N LYS A 2 55.72 4.55 -25.70
CA LYS A 2 56.69 4.06 -24.70
C LYS A 2 55.92 3.30 -23.60
N THR A 3 56.01 2.02 -23.74
CA THR A 3 55.80 1.03 -22.70
C THR A 3 56.90 1.12 -21.63
N ILE A 4 56.54 1.02 -20.33
CA ILE A 4 57.48 0.62 -19.28
C ILE A 4 56.80 -0.39 -18.33
N SER A 5 57.50 -1.45 -18.23
CA SER A 5 57.49 -2.76 -17.69
C SER A 5 57.50 -2.83 -16.15
N ARG A 6 56.97 -4.00 -15.69
CA ARG A 6 57.04 -4.57 -14.32
C ARG A 6 58.48 -4.78 -13.85
N ARG A 7 58.75 -4.67 -12.53
CA ARG A 7 59.50 -5.69 -11.75
C ARG A 7 59.72 -5.28 -10.30
N ARG A 8 59.25 -6.17 -9.40
CA ARG A 8 59.84 -6.78 -8.21
C ARG A 8 60.76 -5.91 -7.32
N PHE A 9 60.37 -5.92 -6.00
CA PHE A 9 61.41 -6.05 -4.93
C PHE A 9 60.87 -6.94 -3.80
N LEU A 10 61.64 -8.02 -3.51
CA LEU A 10 61.54 -8.90 -2.36
C LEU A 10 62.65 -8.51 -1.36
N GLY A 11 62.39 -8.65 -0.07
CA GLY A 11 63.35 -8.62 1.04
C GLY A 11 62.68 -8.03 2.27
N GLY A 12 62.29 -8.65 3.30
CA GLY A 12 62.92 -9.62 4.18
C GLY A 12 63.36 -8.92 5.44
N ALA A 13 62.60 -9.08 6.59
CA ALA A 13 63.18 -9.12 7.93
C ALA A 13 62.11 -9.58 8.94
N ALA A 14 62.38 -10.69 9.61
CA ALA A 14 61.61 -11.22 10.71
C ALA A 14 61.98 -10.50 12.01
N ALA A 15 60.98 -10.07 12.77
CA ALA A 15 61.15 -9.76 14.20
C ALA A 15 60.00 -10.41 15.00
N ALA A 16 60.37 -11.34 15.86
CA ALA A 16 59.46 -11.97 16.79
C ALA A 16 59.14 -10.99 17.92
N ALA A 17 57.82 -10.76 18.15
CA ALA A 17 57.35 -10.10 19.36
C ALA A 17 56.23 -10.96 19.96
N THR A 18 56.48 -11.50 21.12
CA THR A 18 55.51 -12.14 22.02
C THR A 18 54.50 -11.10 22.49
N GLY A 19 53.24 -11.22 22.11
CA GLY A 19 52.17 -10.33 22.50
C GLY A 19 50.96 -11.11 23.05
N ALA A 20 50.54 -10.74 24.22
CA ALA A 20 49.47 -11.33 25.02
C ALA A 20 48.14 -11.45 24.28
N VAL A 21 47.52 -12.61 24.39
CA VAL A 21 46.15 -12.86 23.91
C VAL A 21 45.17 -12.13 24.82
N LEU A 22 44.66 -10.99 24.35
CA LEU A 22 43.47 -10.38 24.92
C LEU A 22 42.25 -11.05 24.28
N THR A 23 41.52 -11.85 25.03
CA THR A 23 40.22 -12.38 24.66
C THR A 23 39.21 -11.25 24.69
N GLY A 24 38.96 -10.64 23.55
CA GLY A 24 37.84 -9.73 23.33
C GLY A 24 36.50 -10.50 23.27
N PRO A 25 35.39 -9.86 23.62
CA PRO A 25 34.09 -10.53 23.57
C PRO A 25 33.77 -11.00 22.15
N SER A 26 33.45 -12.28 22.03
CA SER A 26 33.01 -12.92 20.79
C SER A 26 31.79 -12.21 20.25
N CYS A 27 31.95 -11.47 19.15
CA CYS A 27 30.84 -10.97 18.38
C CYS A 27 30.13 -12.17 17.76
N THR A 28 29.11 -12.67 18.40
CA THR A 28 28.19 -13.65 17.82
C THR A 28 27.59 -13.00 16.55
N ARG A 29 28.09 -13.44 15.40
CA ARG A 29 27.37 -13.23 14.14
C ARG A 29 25.99 -13.84 14.33
N ILE A 30 24.98 -12.99 14.35
CA ILE A 30 23.61 -13.43 14.14
C ILE A 30 23.53 -13.74 12.64
N ASP A 31 23.81 -15.00 12.30
CA ASP A 31 23.48 -15.54 10.98
C ASP A 31 21.94 -15.61 10.93
N GLY A 32 21.34 -14.46 10.64
CA GLY A 32 19.96 -14.39 10.21
C GLY A 32 19.87 -15.13 8.88
N LYS A 33 19.54 -16.44 8.93
CA LYS A 33 19.00 -17.12 7.76
C LYS A 33 17.91 -16.20 7.22
N ALA A 34 18.15 -15.57 6.08
CA ALA A 34 17.10 -14.99 5.27
C ALA A 34 16.16 -16.17 4.95
N GLY A 35 15.06 -16.26 5.69
CA GLY A 35 14.04 -17.26 5.43
C GLY A 35 13.61 -17.09 3.97
N SER A 36 13.42 -18.19 3.28
CA SER A 36 12.84 -18.20 1.93
C SER A 36 11.65 -17.25 1.91
N PRO A 37 11.47 -16.43 0.86
CA PRO A 37 10.37 -15.51 0.77
C PRO A 37 9.08 -16.30 0.97
N ARG A 38 8.31 -15.91 2.00
CA ARG A 38 7.02 -16.56 2.29
C ARG A 38 6.04 -16.15 1.21
N THR A 39 5.25 -17.10 0.73
CA THR A 39 4.07 -16.79 -0.11
C THR A 39 3.32 -15.63 0.53
N PRO A 40 3.01 -14.54 -0.22
CA PRO A 40 2.41 -13.37 0.37
C PRO A 40 1.04 -13.69 0.97
N SER A 41 0.79 -13.25 2.20
CA SER A 41 -0.50 -13.40 2.87
C SER A 41 -1.51 -12.32 2.47
N PHE A 42 -1.05 -11.24 1.81
CA PHE A 42 -1.91 -10.18 1.27
C PHE A 42 -2.50 -10.55 -0.09
N LYS A 43 -3.54 -9.85 -0.48
CA LYS A 43 -4.21 -10.01 -1.77
C LYS A 43 -4.00 -8.79 -2.64
N LEU A 44 -3.92 -8.99 -3.96
CA LEU A 44 -4.00 -7.89 -4.91
C LEU A 44 -5.46 -7.51 -5.13
N GLY A 45 -5.71 -6.22 -5.24
CA GLY A 45 -7.05 -5.66 -5.46
C GLY A 45 -7.03 -4.47 -6.39
N LEU A 46 -8.19 -3.85 -6.57
CA LEU A 46 -8.38 -2.68 -7.40
C LEU A 46 -9.12 -1.59 -6.63
N ALA A 47 -8.60 -0.38 -6.63
CA ALA A 47 -9.33 0.82 -6.28
C ALA A 47 -10.06 1.32 -7.54
N SER A 48 -11.39 1.40 -7.49
CA SER A 48 -12.19 1.69 -8.69
C SER A 48 -11.95 3.09 -9.26
N TYR A 49 -11.31 3.98 -8.50
CA TYR A 49 -10.87 5.29 -9.00
C TYR A 49 -9.98 5.19 -10.24
N THR A 50 -9.25 4.08 -10.40
CA THR A 50 -8.51 3.76 -11.62
C THR A 50 -9.38 3.88 -12.88
N PHE A 51 -10.65 3.52 -12.79
CA PHE A 51 -11.63 3.54 -13.87
C PHE A 51 -12.67 4.66 -13.73
N ARG A 52 -12.26 5.80 -13.18
CA ARG A 52 -13.12 6.96 -12.84
C ARG A 52 -13.90 7.56 -14.04
N GLU A 53 -13.46 7.30 -15.27
CA GLU A 53 -14.12 7.75 -16.51
C GLU A 53 -15.11 6.72 -17.07
N PHE A 54 -15.32 5.60 -16.38
CA PHE A 54 -16.15 4.49 -16.82
C PHE A 54 -17.30 4.25 -15.85
N ASP A 55 -18.39 3.67 -16.35
CA ASP A 55 -19.46 3.21 -15.48
C ASP A 55 -19.09 1.93 -14.71
N LEU A 56 -19.96 1.52 -13.80
CA LEU A 56 -19.71 0.33 -12.96
C LEU A 56 -19.59 -0.94 -13.81
N ASP A 57 -20.40 -1.13 -14.84
CA ASP A 57 -20.39 -2.36 -15.65
C ASP A 57 -19.09 -2.50 -16.43
N ALA A 58 -18.64 -1.44 -17.06
CA ALA A 58 -17.34 -1.40 -17.73
C ALA A 58 -16.18 -1.62 -16.73
N THR A 59 -16.27 -0.99 -15.56
CA THR A 59 -15.28 -1.15 -14.45
C THR A 59 -15.16 -2.61 -14.01
N LEU A 60 -16.29 -3.28 -13.75
CA LEU A 60 -16.30 -4.69 -13.39
C LEU A 60 -15.77 -5.59 -14.50
N GLY A 61 -16.14 -5.30 -15.75
CA GLY A 61 -15.63 -6.01 -16.93
C GLY A 61 -14.11 -5.91 -17.06
N MET A 62 -13.54 -4.71 -16.89
CA MET A 62 -12.10 -4.48 -16.94
C MET A 62 -11.36 -5.13 -15.75
N ALA A 63 -11.91 -5.04 -14.54
CA ALA A 63 -11.35 -5.70 -13.36
C ALA A 63 -11.25 -7.22 -13.57
N ARG A 64 -12.27 -7.84 -14.12
CA ARG A 64 -12.28 -9.29 -14.45
C ARG A 64 -11.26 -9.65 -15.52
N ARG A 65 -11.13 -8.84 -16.58
CA ARG A 65 -10.13 -9.07 -17.64
C ARG A 65 -8.70 -9.11 -17.07
N LEU A 66 -8.44 -8.36 -16.00
CA LEU A 66 -7.16 -8.35 -15.30
C LEU A 66 -7.08 -9.37 -14.16
N ALA A 67 -8.10 -10.23 -14.02
CA ALA A 67 -8.19 -11.26 -12.99
C ALA A 67 -7.96 -10.70 -11.57
N PHE A 68 -8.59 -9.58 -11.25
CA PHE A 68 -8.70 -9.12 -9.87
C PHE A 68 -9.75 -9.94 -9.12
N ASP A 69 -9.47 -10.20 -7.83
CA ASP A 69 -10.40 -10.89 -6.93
C ASP A 69 -11.16 -9.91 -6.03
N ARG A 70 -10.66 -8.67 -5.88
CA ARG A 70 -11.15 -7.69 -4.91
C ARG A 70 -11.21 -6.30 -5.49
N ILE A 71 -12.21 -5.53 -5.03
CA ILE A 71 -12.40 -4.14 -5.44
C ILE A 71 -12.90 -3.28 -4.27
N THR A 72 -12.45 -2.03 -4.21
CA THR A 72 -13.14 -0.95 -3.48
C THR A 72 -13.90 -0.09 -4.48
N LEU A 73 -15.08 0.37 -4.10
CA LEU A 73 -15.84 1.31 -4.91
C LEU A 73 -15.65 2.75 -4.42
N LYS A 74 -15.43 3.65 -5.38
CA LYS A 74 -15.45 5.09 -5.20
C LYS A 74 -16.86 5.62 -5.51
N ASP A 75 -17.18 6.80 -5.02
CA ASP A 75 -18.50 7.45 -5.11
C ASP A 75 -19.05 7.60 -6.54
N MET A 76 -18.19 7.74 -7.56
CA MET A 76 -18.65 7.77 -8.96
C MET A 76 -19.28 6.45 -9.43
N HIS A 77 -18.93 5.31 -8.79
CA HIS A 77 -19.48 4.00 -9.11
C HIS A 77 -20.63 3.58 -8.20
N LEU A 78 -20.68 4.14 -6.98
CA LEU A 78 -21.77 3.98 -6.01
C LEU A 78 -21.75 5.16 -5.05
N PRO A 79 -22.62 6.19 -5.25
CA PRO A 79 -22.66 7.36 -4.38
C PRO A 79 -22.94 7.02 -2.92
N LEU A 80 -22.31 7.74 -1.99
CA LEU A 80 -22.42 7.51 -0.54
C LEU A 80 -23.82 7.81 0.02
N ASP A 81 -24.61 8.58 -0.68
CA ASP A 81 -26.00 8.91 -0.35
C ASP A 81 -27.04 7.99 -1.03
N SER A 82 -26.57 6.94 -1.70
CA SER A 82 -27.45 5.95 -2.32
C SER A 82 -28.37 5.29 -1.31
N PRO A 83 -29.63 5.00 -1.68
CA PRO A 83 -30.54 4.20 -0.85
C PRO A 83 -29.94 2.82 -0.53
N GLU A 84 -30.30 2.28 0.63
CA GLU A 84 -29.73 1.02 1.11
C GLU A 84 -29.99 -0.17 0.17
N ASP A 85 -31.14 -0.22 -0.45
CA ASP A 85 -31.49 -1.24 -1.45
C ASP A 85 -30.59 -1.17 -2.71
N LEU A 86 -30.27 0.03 -3.18
CA LEU A 86 -29.34 0.22 -4.27
C LEU A 86 -27.90 -0.19 -3.88
N ILE A 87 -27.48 0.14 -2.65
CA ILE A 87 -26.17 -0.28 -2.15
C ILE A 87 -26.08 -1.81 -2.13
N ARG A 88 -27.10 -2.49 -1.60
CA ARG A 88 -27.18 -3.96 -1.56
C ARG A 88 -27.16 -4.57 -2.96
N ALA A 89 -28.02 -4.07 -3.85
CA ALA A 89 -28.08 -4.55 -5.23
C ALA A 89 -26.74 -4.38 -5.97
N THR A 90 -26.06 -3.24 -5.77
CA THR A 90 -24.74 -3.01 -6.35
C THR A 90 -23.69 -3.97 -5.76
N ALA A 91 -23.72 -4.20 -4.46
CA ALA A 91 -22.81 -5.17 -3.82
C ALA A 91 -23.06 -6.60 -4.35
N ASP A 92 -24.31 -6.98 -4.58
CA ASP A 92 -24.69 -8.27 -5.19
C ASP A 92 -24.18 -8.36 -6.64
N LYS A 93 -24.30 -7.27 -7.40
CA LYS A 93 -23.76 -7.15 -8.76
C LYS A 93 -22.25 -7.36 -8.80
N VAL A 94 -21.50 -6.73 -7.89
CA VAL A 94 -20.04 -6.92 -7.77
C VAL A 94 -19.70 -8.38 -7.46
N ARG A 95 -20.40 -8.98 -6.49
CA ARG A 95 -20.22 -10.41 -6.12
C ARG A 95 -20.56 -11.34 -7.29
N SER A 96 -21.65 -11.06 -7.99
CA SER A 96 -22.06 -11.85 -9.17
C SER A 96 -21.05 -11.74 -10.32
N ALA A 97 -20.29 -10.64 -10.38
CA ALA A 97 -19.15 -10.49 -11.28
C ALA A 97 -17.91 -11.28 -10.82
N GLY A 98 -17.96 -12.01 -9.70
CA GLY A 98 -16.84 -12.79 -9.16
C GLY A 98 -15.81 -11.94 -8.39
N LEU A 99 -16.20 -10.75 -7.95
CA LEU A 99 -15.33 -9.83 -7.20
C LEU A 99 -15.80 -9.71 -5.75
N ASP A 100 -14.86 -9.69 -4.83
CA ASP A 100 -15.08 -9.35 -3.41
C ASP A 100 -15.12 -7.82 -3.26
N LEU A 101 -16.31 -7.26 -3.00
CA LEU A 101 -16.46 -5.86 -2.60
C LEU A 101 -15.98 -5.72 -1.16
N TYR A 102 -14.67 -5.53 -0.98
CA TYR A 102 -14.09 -5.54 0.36
C TYR A 102 -14.18 -4.19 1.08
N GLY A 103 -14.35 -3.07 0.35
CA GLY A 103 -14.40 -1.74 0.94
C GLY A 103 -14.89 -0.67 0.00
N CYS A 104 -14.88 0.56 0.49
CA CYS A 104 -15.17 1.78 -0.28
C CYS A 104 -14.12 2.85 0.01
N GLY A 105 -13.98 3.81 -0.90
CA GLY A 105 -13.10 4.97 -0.70
C GLY A 105 -12.40 5.46 -1.97
N VAL A 106 -11.70 6.58 -1.87
CA VAL A 106 -11.41 7.37 -0.64
C VAL A 106 -12.64 8.20 -0.28
N VAL A 107 -13.09 8.10 0.98
CA VAL A 107 -14.26 8.83 1.52
C VAL A 107 -13.78 9.98 2.39
N TYR A 108 -14.12 11.20 2.03
CA TYR A 108 -13.90 12.37 2.89
C TYR A 108 -15.04 12.49 3.90
N MET A 109 -14.71 12.75 5.16
CA MET A 109 -15.66 12.89 6.24
C MET A 109 -15.39 14.20 6.99
N THR A 110 -16.26 15.19 6.77
CA THR A 110 -16.12 16.57 7.30
C THR A 110 -17.12 16.87 8.42
N SER A 111 -18.01 15.92 8.73
CA SER A 111 -19.00 16.03 9.81
C SER A 111 -19.26 14.66 10.44
N ALA A 112 -19.77 14.66 11.67
CA ALA A 112 -20.19 13.44 12.37
C ALA A 112 -21.25 12.67 11.57
N ALA A 113 -22.15 13.36 10.89
CA ALA A 113 -23.18 12.74 10.05
C ALA A 113 -22.57 12.00 8.85
N GLU A 114 -21.49 12.53 8.26
CA GLU A 114 -20.77 11.86 7.17
C GLU A 114 -20.01 10.63 7.66
N VAL A 115 -19.41 10.69 8.85
CA VAL A 115 -18.83 9.50 9.49
C VAL A 115 -19.89 8.43 9.63
N ASP A 116 -21.03 8.75 10.25
CA ASP A 116 -22.12 7.79 10.47
C ASP A 116 -22.67 7.20 9.17
N ARG A 117 -22.81 8.04 8.15
CA ARG A 117 -23.25 7.63 6.80
C ARG A 117 -22.27 6.66 6.16
N ALA A 118 -20.95 6.95 6.22
CA ALA A 118 -19.94 6.09 5.62
C ALA A 118 -19.96 4.67 6.24
N PHE A 119 -20.13 4.57 7.56
CA PHE A 119 -20.23 3.28 8.22
C PHE A 119 -21.57 2.55 7.93
N ALA A 120 -22.69 3.29 7.85
CA ALA A 120 -23.98 2.72 7.44
C ALA A 120 -23.91 2.18 6.00
N TYR A 121 -23.34 2.95 5.09
CA TYR A 121 -23.10 2.56 3.71
C TYR A 121 -22.24 1.30 3.60
N ALA A 122 -21.09 1.28 4.27
CA ALA A 122 -20.19 0.12 4.25
C ALA A 122 -20.89 -1.13 4.81
N ARG A 123 -21.68 -0.99 5.89
CA ARG A 123 -22.50 -2.08 6.45
C ARG A 123 -23.53 -2.59 5.47
N ALA A 124 -24.27 -1.69 4.80
CA ALA A 124 -25.27 -2.06 3.81
C ALA A 124 -24.69 -2.86 2.64
N GLY A 125 -23.48 -2.47 2.18
CA GLY A 125 -22.74 -3.18 1.13
C GLY A 125 -22.01 -4.45 1.57
N GLY A 126 -21.99 -4.77 2.87
CA GLY A 126 -21.24 -5.90 3.43
C GLY A 126 -19.72 -5.71 3.32
N MET A 127 -19.26 -4.46 3.33
CA MET A 127 -17.86 -4.08 3.25
C MET A 127 -17.19 -4.20 4.62
N ARG A 128 -15.87 -4.46 4.62
CA ARG A 128 -15.11 -4.69 5.87
C ARG A 128 -14.19 -3.53 6.22
N ILE A 129 -13.98 -2.61 5.28
CA ILE A 129 -13.05 -1.48 5.45
C ILE A 129 -13.57 -0.25 4.70
N ILE A 130 -13.31 0.91 5.30
CA ILE A 130 -13.49 2.21 4.67
C ILE A 130 -12.11 2.81 4.49
N ILE A 131 -11.71 3.12 3.26
CA ILE A 131 -10.55 3.97 2.99
C ILE A 131 -11.04 5.40 3.10
N GLY A 132 -10.58 6.14 4.12
CA GLY A 132 -11.21 7.40 4.48
C GLY A 132 -10.25 8.50 4.89
N VAL A 133 -10.77 9.71 4.89
CA VAL A 133 -10.07 10.94 5.29
C VAL A 133 -11.01 11.76 6.20
N PRO A 134 -11.16 11.33 7.47
CA PRO A 134 -11.93 12.10 8.44
C PRO A 134 -11.18 13.38 8.83
N GLU A 135 -11.91 14.48 9.15
CA GLU A 135 -11.31 15.61 9.85
C GLU A 135 -10.76 15.14 11.21
N HIS A 136 -9.73 15.82 11.70
CA HIS A 136 -8.99 15.37 12.88
C HIS A 136 -9.86 15.28 14.14
N ASP A 137 -10.80 16.19 14.32
CA ASP A 137 -11.76 16.22 15.44
C ASP A 137 -12.83 15.11 15.37
N LEU A 138 -12.98 14.48 14.20
CA LEU A 138 -13.90 13.36 13.98
C LEU A 138 -13.28 11.98 14.24
N LEU A 139 -11.98 11.89 14.51
CA LEU A 139 -11.29 10.62 14.73
C LEU A 139 -11.88 9.83 15.91
N GLY A 140 -12.29 10.52 16.99
CA GLY A 140 -12.98 9.90 18.13
C GLY A 140 -14.29 9.23 17.71
N ARG A 141 -15.13 9.96 16.95
CA ARG A 141 -16.39 9.43 16.41
C ARG A 141 -16.17 8.25 15.47
N ALA A 142 -15.19 8.34 14.58
CA ALA A 142 -14.85 7.25 13.67
C ALA A 142 -14.38 5.99 14.43
N ALA A 143 -13.58 6.15 15.49
CA ALA A 143 -13.15 5.05 16.33
C ALA A 143 -14.32 4.39 17.10
N GLU A 144 -15.35 5.16 17.52
CA GLU A 144 -16.57 4.63 18.07
C GLU A 144 -17.31 3.74 17.06
N ARG A 145 -17.46 4.23 15.82
CA ARG A 145 -18.09 3.46 14.75
C ARG A 145 -17.33 2.16 14.42
N VAL A 146 -16.00 2.22 14.40
CA VAL A 146 -15.16 1.03 14.24
C VAL A 146 -15.50 -0.03 15.30
N ARG A 147 -15.55 0.36 16.60
CA ARG A 147 -15.88 -0.56 17.70
C ARG A 147 -17.30 -1.13 17.59
N GLU A 148 -18.26 -0.30 17.20
CA GLU A 148 -19.67 -0.70 17.12
C GLU A 148 -19.95 -1.65 15.96
N THR A 149 -19.27 -1.45 14.83
CA THR A 149 -19.59 -2.16 13.57
C THR A 149 -18.61 -3.27 13.24
N GLY A 150 -17.39 -3.21 13.78
CA GLY A 150 -16.28 -4.07 13.36
C GLY A 150 -15.70 -3.72 11.99
N ILE A 151 -16.25 -2.68 11.32
CA ILE A 151 -15.73 -2.19 10.02
C ILE A 151 -14.51 -1.35 10.30
N LYS A 152 -13.38 -1.65 9.65
CA LYS A 152 -12.13 -0.93 9.83
C LYS A 152 -12.15 0.42 9.11
N LEU A 153 -11.40 1.38 9.64
CA LEU A 153 -11.11 2.65 8.97
C LEU A 153 -9.62 2.71 8.64
N ALA A 154 -9.28 2.67 7.37
CA ALA A 154 -7.93 2.88 6.87
C ALA A 154 -7.78 4.32 6.39
N ILE A 155 -7.04 5.14 7.15
CA ILE A 155 -6.83 6.55 6.80
C ILE A 155 -5.79 6.63 5.70
N HIS A 156 -6.14 7.34 4.62
CA HIS A 156 -5.32 7.46 3.41
C HIS A 156 -4.39 8.67 3.49
N ASN A 157 -3.08 8.49 3.19
CA ASN A 157 -2.15 9.60 3.04
C ASN A 157 -2.18 10.13 1.60
N HIS A 158 -2.28 11.47 1.44
CA HIS A 158 -2.43 12.13 0.14
C HIS A 158 -1.19 12.87 -0.36
N GLY A 159 -0.07 12.78 0.37
CA GLY A 159 1.19 13.37 -0.07
C GLY A 159 1.41 14.82 0.38
N PRO A 160 2.44 15.48 -0.15
CA PRO A 160 2.98 16.72 0.43
C PRO A 160 2.05 17.93 0.36
N GLU A 161 1.02 17.85 -0.45
CA GLU A 161 0.05 18.94 -0.66
C GLU A 161 -1.18 18.82 0.24
N ASP A 162 -1.36 17.67 0.91
CA ASP A 162 -2.48 17.46 1.83
C ASP A 162 -2.14 17.97 3.23
N LEU A 163 -2.97 18.89 3.73
CA LEU A 163 -2.81 19.46 5.08
C LEU A 163 -3.34 18.54 6.18
N ARG A 164 -4.18 17.55 5.86
CA ARG A 164 -4.75 16.63 6.84
C ARG A 164 -3.82 15.46 7.13
N TYR A 165 -3.49 14.69 6.08
CA TYR A 165 -2.73 13.45 6.20
C TYR A 165 -1.65 13.35 5.12
N PRO A 166 -0.59 14.18 5.18
CA PRO A 166 0.46 14.18 4.15
C PRO A 166 1.27 12.86 4.14
N THR A 167 1.43 12.21 5.29
CA THR A 167 2.26 11.01 5.44
C THR A 167 1.61 9.98 6.37
N ALA A 168 2.04 8.72 6.28
CA ALA A 168 1.65 7.69 7.24
C ALA A 168 2.02 8.07 8.71
N ALA A 169 3.16 8.71 8.91
CA ALA A 169 3.59 9.17 10.24
C ALA A 169 2.63 10.20 10.84
N SER A 170 2.09 11.12 10.01
CA SER A 170 1.10 12.10 10.46
C SER A 170 -0.22 11.44 10.87
N ILE A 171 -0.60 10.33 10.23
CA ILE A 171 -1.76 9.52 10.60
C ILE A 171 -1.48 8.82 11.94
N LEU A 172 -0.37 8.08 12.02
CA LEU A 172 -0.01 7.29 13.20
C LEU A 172 0.03 8.13 14.49
N SER A 173 0.56 9.35 14.41
CA SER A 173 0.61 10.25 15.56
C SER A 173 -0.78 10.63 16.10
N ARG A 174 -1.78 10.69 15.23
CA ARG A 174 -3.16 11.08 15.57
C ARG A 174 -4.02 9.92 16.06
N ILE A 175 -3.73 8.71 15.60
CA ILE A 175 -4.50 7.52 15.95
C ILE A 175 -3.89 6.71 17.09
N SER A 176 -2.78 7.19 17.68
CA SER A 176 -2.17 6.54 18.83
C SER A 176 -3.17 6.52 19.99
N GLY A 177 -3.49 5.37 20.54
CA GLY A 177 -4.52 5.25 21.60
C GLY A 177 -5.96 5.06 21.10
N LEU A 178 -6.24 5.16 19.79
CA LEU A 178 -7.54 4.79 19.24
C LEU A 178 -7.64 3.27 19.03
N ASP A 179 -8.87 2.81 18.80
CA ASP A 179 -9.17 1.43 18.46
C ASP A 179 -8.21 0.90 17.37
N PRO A 180 -7.67 -0.33 17.48
CA PRO A 180 -6.76 -0.90 16.48
C PRO A 180 -7.39 -1.09 15.10
N GLY A 181 -8.71 -1.08 14.97
CA GLY A 181 -9.40 -1.06 13.69
C GLY A 181 -9.34 0.28 12.94
N VAL A 182 -8.81 1.34 13.59
CA VAL A 182 -8.41 2.58 12.91
C VAL A 182 -6.93 2.49 12.58
N GLY A 183 -6.57 2.56 11.31
CA GLY A 183 -5.19 2.41 10.85
C GLY A 183 -4.91 3.19 9.58
N VAL A 184 -3.95 2.72 8.80
CA VAL A 184 -3.41 3.41 7.63
C VAL A 184 -3.76 2.63 6.36
N CYS A 185 -4.27 3.32 5.36
CA CYS A 185 -4.17 2.94 3.95
C CYS A 185 -2.93 3.66 3.41
N LEU A 186 -1.84 2.93 3.18
CA LEU A 186 -0.61 3.51 2.69
C LEU A 186 -0.65 3.64 1.17
N ASP A 187 -0.77 4.86 0.68
CA ASP A 187 -0.50 5.17 -0.72
C ASP A 187 1.00 5.32 -0.94
N VAL A 188 1.56 4.41 -1.72
CA VAL A 188 3.02 4.34 -1.92
C VAL A 188 3.56 5.48 -2.78
N GLY A 189 2.75 5.95 -3.75
CA GLY A 189 3.12 7.08 -4.60
C GLY A 189 3.12 8.39 -3.82
N HIS A 190 2.12 8.61 -2.99
CA HIS A 190 2.07 9.77 -2.12
C HIS A 190 3.15 9.74 -1.03
N ALA A 191 3.52 8.56 -0.52
CA ALA A 191 4.61 8.40 0.43
C ALA A 191 5.95 8.86 -0.18
N ILE A 192 6.32 8.30 -1.34
CA ILE A 192 7.60 8.65 -1.99
C ILE A 192 7.63 10.12 -2.44
N ARG A 193 6.51 10.68 -2.90
CA ARG A 193 6.38 12.12 -3.24
C ARG A 193 6.58 13.03 -2.02
N SER A 194 6.32 12.52 -0.82
CA SER A 194 6.60 13.20 0.47
C SER A 194 8.03 12.95 0.98
N GLY A 195 8.90 12.33 0.18
CA GLY A 195 10.27 12.01 0.57
C GLY A 195 10.40 10.82 1.54
N VAL A 196 9.36 9.99 1.67
CA VAL A 196 9.34 8.82 2.55
C VAL A 196 9.36 7.54 1.73
N ASP A 197 10.34 6.66 1.98
CA ASP A 197 10.39 5.34 1.35
C ASP A 197 9.16 4.52 1.77
N PRO A 198 8.38 3.96 0.82
CA PRO A 198 7.18 3.20 1.14
C PRO A 198 7.43 1.97 2.01
N SER A 199 8.59 1.31 1.88
CA SER A 199 8.96 0.16 2.71
C SER A 199 9.16 0.56 4.16
N ASP A 200 9.82 1.69 4.38
CA ASP A 200 10.07 2.22 5.72
C ASP A 200 8.74 2.72 6.34
N ALA A 201 7.88 3.37 5.54
CA ALA A 201 6.54 3.77 5.96
C ALA A 201 5.68 2.56 6.36
N ALA A 202 5.67 1.49 5.56
CA ALA A 202 4.94 0.26 5.87
C ALA A 202 5.45 -0.39 7.16
N ALA A 203 6.77 -0.46 7.35
CA ALA A 203 7.38 -0.99 8.56
C ALA A 203 6.99 -0.17 9.80
N ALA A 204 6.97 1.16 9.69
CA ALA A 204 6.55 2.06 10.77
C ALA A 204 5.07 1.90 11.13
N CYS A 205 4.20 1.59 10.15
CA CYS A 205 2.78 1.32 10.41
C CYS A 205 2.57 0.04 11.22
N GLY A 206 3.37 -1.01 11.00
CA GLY A 206 3.23 -2.28 11.69
C GLY A 206 1.79 -2.82 11.62
N PRO A 207 1.17 -3.18 12.77
CA PRO A 207 -0.19 -3.72 12.81
C PRO A 207 -1.28 -2.69 12.45
N ARG A 208 -0.94 -1.41 12.35
CA ARG A 208 -1.84 -0.34 11.89
C ARG A 208 -1.91 -0.23 10.37
N LEU A 209 -1.10 -0.98 9.62
CA LEU A 209 -1.20 -1.05 8.17
C LEU A 209 -2.42 -1.91 7.80
N LEU A 210 -3.47 -1.29 7.29
CA LEU A 210 -4.74 -1.97 7.03
C LEU A 210 -5.00 -2.19 5.54
N ASP A 211 -4.55 -1.27 4.69
CA ASP A 211 -4.73 -1.30 3.24
C ASP A 211 -3.58 -0.59 2.53
N ILE A 212 -3.44 -0.80 1.24
CA ILE A 212 -2.41 -0.18 0.41
C ILE A 212 -3.00 0.25 -0.91
N HIS A 213 -2.65 1.48 -1.34
CA HIS A 213 -2.80 1.88 -2.73
C HIS A 213 -1.47 1.74 -3.45
N LEU A 214 -1.43 0.79 -4.39
CA LEU A 214 -0.27 0.51 -5.24
C LEU A 214 -0.28 1.41 -6.47
N LYS A 215 0.81 2.13 -6.65
CA LYS A 215 1.13 2.90 -7.86
C LYS A 215 2.64 3.03 -8.00
N ASP A 216 3.12 3.56 -9.10
CA ASP A 216 4.48 4.01 -9.27
C ASP A 216 4.48 5.45 -9.77
N VAL A 217 5.57 6.17 -9.55
CA VAL A 217 5.67 7.58 -9.91
C VAL A 217 7.02 7.91 -10.53
N THR A 218 7.03 8.98 -11.32
CA THR A 218 8.22 9.38 -12.09
C THR A 218 9.33 9.97 -11.24
N GLU A 219 9.02 10.60 -10.10
CA GLU A 219 9.99 11.26 -9.21
C GLU A 219 9.50 11.39 -7.77
N ALA A 220 10.46 11.53 -6.83
CA ALA A 220 10.21 11.64 -5.38
C ALA A 220 9.93 13.09 -4.94
N THR A 221 9.14 13.82 -5.71
CA THR A 221 8.75 15.20 -5.42
C THR A 221 7.24 15.37 -5.60
N LYS A 222 6.71 16.52 -5.16
CA LYS A 222 5.29 16.85 -5.40
C LYS A 222 4.87 16.78 -6.88
N ASN A 223 5.82 16.89 -7.81
CA ASN A 223 5.57 16.87 -9.25
C ASN A 223 5.56 15.43 -9.83
N GLY A 224 5.89 14.41 -9.01
CA GLY A 224 5.87 13.02 -9.43
C GLY A 224 4.52 12.62 -10.00
N ALA A 225 4.48 12.24 -11.28
CA ALA A 225 3.28 11.77 -11.96
C ALA A 225 3.17 10.25 -11.89
N THR A 226 1.96 9.71 -11.85
CA THR A 226 1.73 8.26 -11.91
C THR A 226 2.23 7.69 -13.24
N ILE A 227 2.92 6.57 -13.15
CA ILE A 227 3.44 5.79 -14.29
C ILE A 227 3.20 4.30 -14.04
N GLU A 228 3.40 3.46 -15.06
CA GLU A 228 3.28 2.01 -14.95
C GLU A 228 4.24 1.46 -13.88
N ALA A 229 3.76 0.54 -13.07
CA ALA A 229 4.55 -0.08 -12.02
C ALA A 229 5.82 -0.75 -12.61
N GLY A 230 6.97 -0.42 -12.04
CA GLY A 230 8.28 -0.86 -12.50
C GLY A 230 8.94 0.05 -13.52
N ARG A 231 8.26 1.09 -13.99
CA ARG A 231 8.87 2.14 -14.83
C ARG A 231 9.21 3.40 -14.03
N GLY A 232 8.72 3.51 -12.82
CA GLY A 232 8.96 4.64 -11.93
C GLY A 232 10.16 4.41 -11.00
N ILE A 233 10.14 5.14 -9.89
CA ILE A 233 11.28 5.20 -8.97
C ILE A 233 11.10 4.37 -7.70
N ILE A 234 9.91 3.78 -7.49
CA ILE A 234 9.64 3.00 -6.28
C ILE A 234 10.28 1.62 -6.40
N ASP A 235 11.09 1.21 -5.42
CA ASP A 235 11.59 -0.17 -5.33
C ASP A 235 10.44 -1.11 -4.91
N LEU A 236 9.54 -1.39 -5.86
CA LEU A 236 8.39 -2.26 -5.66
C LEU A 236 8.78 -3.69 -5.23
N PRO A 237 9.85 -4.30 -5.76
CA PRO A 237 10.34 -5.58 -5.25
C PRO A 237 10.70 -5.56 -3.76
N ARG A 238 11.39 -4.51 -3.28
CA ARG A 238 11.69 -4.32 -1.86
C ARG A 238 10.42 -4.10 -1.05
N PHE A 239 9.53 -3.24 -1.53
CA PHE A 239 8.26 -2.94 -0.87
C PHE A 239 7.41 -4.20 -0.65
N LEU A 240 7.22 -5.01 -1.69
CA LEU A 240 6.43 -6.25 -1.59
C LEU A 240 7.08 -7.26 -0.63
N ARG A 241 8.42 -7.40 -0.63
CA ARG A 241 9.13 -8.22 0.36
C ARG A 241 8.94 -7.70 1.78
N THR A 242 8.92 -6.39 1.96
CA THR A 242 8.63 -5.76 3.27
C THR A 242 7.23 -6.14 3.75
N LEU A 243 6.19 -6.05 2.89
CA LEU A 243 4.84 -6.46 3.24
C LEU A 243 4.75 -7.94 3.65
N ALA A 244 5.42 -8.82 2.89
CA ALA A 244 5.47 -10.25 3.22
C ALA A 244 6.19 -10.49 4.56
N GLY A 245 7.30 -9.79 4.80
CA GLY A 245 8.05 -9.86 6.06
C GLY A 245 7.26 -9.38 7.27
N LEU A 246 6.42 -8.36 7.11
CA LEU A 246 5.50 -7.86 8.13
C LEU A 246 4.31 -8.80 8.36
N GLY A 247 4.10 -9.80 7.50
CA GLY A 247 2.92 -10.65 7.56
C GLY A 247 1.63 -9.88 7.24
N PHE A 248 1.69 -8.84 6.41
CA PHE A 248 0.54 -8.05 6.01
C PHE A 248 -0.54 -8.95 5.37
N GLN A 249 -1.78 -8.85 5.84
CA GLN A 249 -2.92 -9.69 5.39
C GLN A 249 -4.02 -8.88 4.70
N GLY A 250 -3.81 -7.59 4.52
CA GLY A 250 -4.76 -6.68 3.87
C GLY A 250 -4.81 -6.85 2.36
N THR A 251 -5.27 -5.80 1.71
CA THR A 251 -5.28 -5.70 0.25
C THR A 251 -4.25 -4.67 -0.20
N ALA A 252 -3.49 -5.03 -1.24
CA ALA A 252 -2.68 -4.10 -2.01
C ALA A 252 -3.45 -3.80 -3.30
N ALA A 253 -4.20 -2.71 -3.28
CA ALA A 253 -5.10 -2.31 -4.37
C ALA A 253 -4.37 -1.40 -5.35
N PHE A 254 -4.42 -1.72 -6.62
CA PHE A 254 -3.93 -0.82 -7.66
C PHE A 254 -4.82 0.42 -7.74
N GLU A 255 -4.20 1.59 -7.67
CA GLU A 255 -4.80 2.88 -7.97
C GLU A 255 -3.99 3.55 -9.07
N TYR A 256 -4.26 3.15 -10.31
CA TYR A 256 -3.57 3.64 -11.50
C TYR A 256 -4.26 4.89 -12.03
N GLU A 257 -3.54 6.02 -12.04
CA GLU A 257 -4.15 7.32 -12.31
C GLU A 257 -3.77 7.92 -13.67
N LYS A 258 -2.81 7.30 -14.38
CA LYS A 258 -2.42 7.70 -15.73
C LYS A 258 -3.49 7.27 -16.75
N ASP A 259 -3.62 8.03 -17.81
CA ASP A 259 -4.47 7.71 -18.99
C ASP A 259 -5.91 7.36 -18.62
N GLY A 260 -6.59 8.22 -17.84
CA GLY A 260 -7.93 7.95 -17.29
C GLY A 260 -9.00 7.50 -18.32
N LYS A 261 -8.83 7.87 -19.60
CA LYS A 261 -9.72 7.46 -20.69
C LYS A 261 -9.36 6.10 -21.31
N ASP A 262 -8.15 5.62 -21.11
CA ASP A 262 -7.68 4.29 -21.55
C ASP A 262 -6.66 3.70 -20.56
N PRO A 263 -7.05 3.46 -19.30
CA PRO A 263 -6.12 3.01 -18.27
C PRO A 263 -5.74 1.53 -18.39
N LEU A 264 -6.49 0.74 -19.17
CA LEU A 264 -6.39 -0.71 -19.20
C LEU A 264 -5.00 -1.23 -19.66
N PRO A 265 -4.37 -0.68 -20.73
CA PRO A 265 -3.04 -1.14 -21.14
C PRO A 265 -1.96 -0.95 -20.06
N GLY A 266 -1.86 0.26 -19.49
CA GLY A 266 -0.87 0.57 -18.46
C GLY A 266 -1.14 -0.15 -17.14
N LEU A 267 -2.41 -0.30 -16.76
CA LEU A 267 -2.78 -1.11 -15.60
C LEU A 267 -2.43 -2.59 -15.82
N ALA A 268 -2.67 -3.14 -17.02
CA ALA A 268 -2.34 -4.53 -17.33
C ALA A 268 -0.83 -4.78 -17.22
N GLU A 269 -0.01 -3.86 -17.71
CA GLU A 269 1.45 -3.89 -17.53
C GLU A 269 1.83 -3.87 -16.06
N SER A 270 1.27 -2.94 -15.29
CA SER A 270 1.52 -2.80 -13.85
C SER A 270 1.15 -4.08 -13.07
N VAL A 271 -0.01 -4.66 -13.36
CA VAL A 271 -0.47 -5.93 -12.76
C VAL A 271 0.45 -7.07 -13.13
N GLY A 272 0.86 -7.16 -14.40
CA GLY A 272 1.79 -8.18 -14.90
C GLY A 272 3.14 -8.11 -14.19
N TYR A 273 3.69 -6.90 -14.04
CA TYR A 273 4.95 -6.67 -13.34
C TYR A 273 4.90 -7.11 -11.87
N ILE A 274 3.89 -6.68 -11.12
CA ILE A 274 3.72 -7.06 -9.71
C ILE A 274 3.52 -8.58 -9.55
N ARG A 275 2.70 -9.19 -10.39
CA ARG A 275 2.51 -10.65 -10.38
C ARG A 275 3.78 -11.41 -10.71
N GLY A 276 4.58 -10.89 -11.67
CA GLY A 276 5.88 -11.46 -12.01
C GLY A 276 6.84 -11.47 -10.82
N ILE A 277 6.91 -10.39 -10.04
CA ILE A 277 7.69 -10.33 -8.80
C ILE A 277 7.20 -11.39 -7.82
N LEU A 278 5.89 -11.43 -7.54
CA LEU A 278 5.32 -12.37 -6.56
C LEU A 278 5.54 -13.83 -6.98
N SER A 279 5.38 -14.15 -8.27
CA SER A 279 5.60 -15.51 -8.80
C SER A 279 7.06 -15.97 -8.66
N SER A 280 8.02 -15.04 -8.66
CA SER A 280 9.44 -15.37 -8.50
C SER A 280 9.82 -15.81 -7.08
N TRP A 281 8.90 -15.72 -6.12
CA TRP A 281 9.15 -16.13 -4.73
C TRP A 281 8.84 -17.60 -4.46
N ASP A 282 8.08 -18.24 -5.35
CA ASP A 282 7.64 -19.64 -5.23
C ASP A 282 8.63 -20.61 -5.92
N GLY A 283 9.76 -20.09 -6.47
CA GLY A 283 10.75 -20.84 -7.26
C GLY A 283 12.03 -21.22 -6.52
#